data_2c70fbb3d82836bf309be15fa4dff364
#
_entry.id   2c70fbb3d82836bf309be15fa4dff364
#
_cell.length_a   1.000
_cell.length_b   1.000
_cell.length_c   1.000
_cell.angle_alpha   90.00
_cell.angle_beta   90.00
_cell.angle_gamma   90.00
#
_symmetry.space_group_name_H-M   'P 1'
#
loop_
_entity.id
_entity.type
_entity.pdbx_description
1 polymer ?
#
loop_
_entity_poly.entity_id
_entity_poly.type
_entity_poly.pdbx_seq_one_letter_code
_entity_poly.pdbx_strand_id
1 'polypeptide(L)'
;MNSMPKRKKFLWGASSAAHQVEGNNYNDWTVWEQENAFRLAKEPKKYYLKYSKMFLSIEPPWELMNPHFENPKNYISGDAVDHYNRYSEDFKLAQDLGHNAHRFSIEWSRIEPKQGEFDSREIEHYRNVLKELKSRGLEPVATLWHFTLPVWAYEMGGFSNKKVANYFLRFVDLVSKEYADLVTYWI
;
A
#
# COMPACT_ATOMS: atom_id res chain seq x y z
N MET A 1 18.46 39.05 -18.73
CA MET A 1 17.62 38.92 -17.52
C MET A 1 17.67 37.46 -17.08
N ASN A 2 18.46 37.14 -16.06
CA ASN A 2 18.47 35.77 -15.50
C ASN A 2 17.17 35.57 -14.74
N SER A 3 16.29 34.70 -15.26
CA SER A 3 15.10 34.28 -14.53
C SER A 3 15.56 33.52 -13.27
N MET A 4 15.17 34.03 -12.10
CA MET A 4 15.38 33.27 -10.87
C MET A 4 14.83 31.87 -11.03
N PRO A 5 15.52 30.81 -10.54
CA PRO A 5 15.00 29.47 -10.60
C PRO A 5 13.65 29.45 -9.87
N LYS A 6 12.61 28.93 -10.54
CA LYS A 6 11.29 28.74 -9.92
C LYS A 6 11.49 27.95 -8.62
N ARG A 7 11.14 28.54 -7.46
CA ARG A 7 11.16 27.83 -6.17
C ARG A 7 10.34 26.56 -6.35
N LYS A 8 10.95 25.40 -6.07
CA LYS A 8 10.23 24.12 -6.03
C LYS A 8 9.09 24.28 -5.02
N LYS A 9 7.86 23.99 -5.45
CA LYS A 9 6.68 24.04 -4.58
C LYS A 9 6.87 23.01 -3.46
N PHE A 10 6.65 23.40 -2.21
CA PHE A 10 6.65 22.46 -1.09
C PHE A 10 5.50 21.45 -1.29
N LEU A 11 5.78 20.17 -1.16
CA LEU A 11 4.78 19.12 -1.27
C LEU A 11 4.15 18.88 0.10
N TRP A 12 2.84 19.05 0.14
CA TRP A 12 2.00 18.86 1.33
C TRP A 12 0.93 17.83 1.00
N GLY A 13 0.88 16.73 1.75
CA GLY A 13 -0.05 15.66 1.41
C GLY A 13 -0.13 14.54 2.44
N ALA A 14 -0.91 13.54 2.11
CA ALA A 14 -1.05 12.30 2.87
C ALA A 14 -0.32 11.15 2.18
N SER A 15 -0.19 10.05 2.90
CA SER A 15 0.35 8.80 2.37
C SER A 15 -0.55 7.62 2.70
N SER A 16 -0.70 6.72 1.74
CA SER A 16 -1.38 5.44 1.90
C SER A 16 -0.51 4.30 1.36
N ALA A 17 -0.89 3.07 1.66
CA ALA A 17 -0.30 1.87 1.08
C ALA A 17 -1.41 0.92 0.61
N ALA A 18 -1.20 0.28 -0.53
CA ALA A 18 -2.19 -0.55 -1.21
C ALA A 18 -2.86 -1.57 -0.28
N HIS A 19 -2.07 -2.37 0.43
CA HIS A 19 -2.59 -3.37 1.36
C HIS A 19 -3.48 -2.78 2.46
N GLN A 20 -3.17 -1.56 2.93
CA GLN A 20 -3.87 -0.92 4.05
C GLN A 20 -5.21 -0.30 3.65
N VAL A 21 -5.37 0.12 2.39
CA VAL A 21 -6.51 0.94 1.99
C VAL A 21 -7.32 0.41 0.82
N GLU A 22 -6.70 -0.34 -0.10
CA GLU A 22 -7.37 -0.75 -1.34
C GLU A 22 -8.49 -1.77 -1.13
N GLY A 23 -8.26 -2.72 -0.24
CA GLY A 23 -9.14 -3.87 -0.03
C GLY A 23 -8.94 -4.98 -1.07
N ASN A 24 -9.38 -6.19 -0.72
CA ASN A 24 -9.40 -7.37 -1.59
C ASN A 24 -8.06 -7.68 -2.30
N ASN A 25 -6.94 -7.36 -1.65
CA ASN A 25 -5.63 -7.74 -2.10
C ASN A 25 -5.40 -9.25 -1.91
N TYR A 26 -4.58 -9.85 -2.79
CA TYR A 26 -4.10 -11.21 -2.61
C TYR A 26 -2.57 -11.24 -2.63
N ASN A 27 -1.99 -11.21 -1.44
CA ASN A 27 -0.54 -11.15 -1.21
C ASN A 27 -0.16 -12.00 0.02
N ASP A 28 1.11 -12.05 0.36
CA ASP A 28 1.62 -12.81 1.50
C ASP A 28 1.01 -12.38 2.84
N TRP A 29 0.71 -11.07 3.02
CA TRP A 29 0.08 -10.57 4.24
C TRP A 29 -1.38 -11.03 4.36
N THR A 30 -2.17 -10.97 3.29
CA THR A 30 -3.57 -11.45 3.32
C THR A 30 -3.66 -12.94 3.61
N VAL A 31 -2.72 -13.74 3.08
CA VAL A 31 -2.62 -15.18 3.42
C VAL A 31 -2.30 -15.35 4.90
N TRP A 32 -1.29 -14.62 5.40
CA TRP A 32 -0.91 -14.67 6.81
C TRP A 32 -2.04 -14.23 7.74
N GLU A 33 -2.77 -13.16 7.40
CA GLU A 33 -3.93 -12.68 8.16
C GLU A 33 -4.99 -13.79 8.32
N GLN A 34 -5.37 -14.42 7.22
CA GLN A 34 -6.37 -15.49 7.21
C GLN A 34 -5.95 -16.71 8.05
N GLU A 35 -4.69 -17.11 7.94
CA GLU A 35 -4.14 -18.23 8.70
C GLU A 35 -4.05 -17.96 10.21
N ASN A 36 -3.86 -16.71 10.59
CA ASN A 36 -3.56 -16.33 11.98
C ASN A 36 -4.71 -15.66 12.72
N ALA A 37 -5.74 -15.13 12.05
CA ALA A 37 -6.83 -14.35 12.65
C ALA A 37 -7.48 -15.03 13.86
N PHE A 38 -7.86 -16.31 13.73
CA PHE A 38 -8.47 -17.05 14.84
C PHE A 38 -7.51 -17.26 16.02
N ARG A 39 -6.23 -17.53 15.74
CA ARG A 39 -5.22 -17.72 16.78
C ARG A 39 -4.96 -16.41 17.53
N LEU A 40 -4.89 -15.29 16.83
CA LEU A 40 -4.69 -13.96 17.41
C LEU A 40 -5.88 -13.54 18.27
N ALA A 41 -7.09 -13.76 17.78
CA ALA A 41 -8.32 -13.43 18.49
C ALA A 41 -8.58 -14.33 19.73
N LYS A 42 -8.03 -15.53 19.78
CA LYS A 42 -8.15 -16.43 20.93
C LYS A 42 -7.32 -16.01 22.14
N GLU A 43 -6.16 -15.40 21.93
CA GLU A 43 -5.26 -14.96 23.01
C GLU A 43 -4.81 -13.49 22.79
N PRO A 44 -5.76 -12.56 22.56
CA PRO A 44 -5.42 -11.23 22.07
C PRO A 44 -4.55 -10.46 23.08
N LYS A 45 -4.80 -10.58 24.39
CA LYS A 45 -4.01 -9.91 25.43
C LYS A 45 -2.53 -10.29 25.40
N LYS A 46 -2.24 -11.56 25.13
CA LYS A 46 -0.86 -12.08 25.04
C LYS A 46 -0.10 -11.41 23.88
N TYR A 47 -0.73 -11.31 22.71
CA TYR A 47 -0.12 -10.67 21.54
C TYR A 47 -0.07 -9.16 21.70
N TYR A 48 -1.13 -8.54 22.19
CA TYR A 48 -1.18 -7.11 22.49
C TYR A 48 -0.02 -6.69 23.41
N LEU A 49 0.16 -7.32 24.57
CA LEU A 49 1.23 -7.01 25.50
C LEU A 49 2.62 -7.26 24.91
N LYS A 50 2.76 -8.29 24.08
CA LYS A 50 4.04 -8.57 23.41
C LYS A 50 4.41 -7.46 22.42
N TYR A 51 3.49 -7.02 21.59
CA TYR A 51 3.76 -6.07 20.54
C TYR A 51 3.72 -4.61 21.02
N SER A 52 2.86 -4.26 21.98
CA SER A 52 2.86 -2.92 22.56
C SER A 52 4.18 -2.60 23.23
N LYS A 53 4.76 -3.53 23.98
CA LYS A 53 6.11 -3.37 24.57
C LYS A 53 7.21 -3.23 23.52
N MET A 54 7.03 -3.83 22.35
CA MET A 54 8.03 -3.80 21.28
C MET A 54 7.98 -2.49 20.47
N PHE A 55 6.79 -1.92 20.26
CA PHE A 55 6.59 -0.81 19.33
C PHE A 55 6.08 0.49 19.97
N LEU A 56 5.50 0.42 21.15
CA LEU A 56 4.89 1.57 21.82
C LEU A 56 5.55 1.83 23.16
N SER A 57 5.93 3.08 23.41
CA SER A 57 6.41 3.53 24.72
C SER A 57 5.28 3.64 25.75
N ILE A 58 4.02 3.57 25.32
CA ILE A 58 2.82 3.69 26.14
C ILE A 58 1.92 2.50 25.84
N GLU A 59 1.50 1.76 26.86
CA GLU A 59 0.48 0.71 26.72
C GLU A 59 -0.91 1.38 26.68
N PRO A 60 -1.65 1.32 25.56
CA PRO A 60 -3.04 1.76 25.57
C PRO A 60 -3.86 0.91 26.54
N PRO A 61 -4.93 1.45 27.15
CA PRO A 61 -5.72 0.68 28.11
C PRO A 61 -6.38 -0.51 27.43
N TRP A 62 -6.01 -1.71 27.86
CA TRP A 62 -6.54 -2.97 27.34
C TRP A 62 -8.07 -3.01 27.33
N GLU A 63 -8.71 -2.49 28.36
CA GLU A 63 -10.14 -2.49 28.56
C GLU A 63 -10.90 -1.76 27.44
N LEU A 64 -10.29 -0.74 26.85
CA LEU A 64 -10.87 -0.02 25.72
C LEU A 64 -10.69 -0.76 24.39
N MET A 65 -9.65 -1.59 24.29
CA MET A 65 -9.27 -2.27 23.05
C MET A 65 -9.85 -3.69 22.96
N ASN A 66 -10.14 -4.31 24.11
CA ASN A 66 -10.54 -5.72 24.21
C ASN A 66 -11.73 -6.12 23.30
N PRO A 67 -12.85 -5.36 23.23
CA PRO A 67 -14.00 -5.77 22.42
C PRO A 67 -13.68 -5.96 20.93
N HIS A 68 -12.65 -5.28 20.46
CA HIS A 68 -12.23 -5.35 19.07
C HIS A 68 -11.25 -6.49 18.81
N PHE A 69 -10.44 -6.85 19.78
CA PHE A 69 -9.38 -7.86 19.61
C PHE A 69 -9.86 -9.31 19.68
N GLU A 70 -11.04 -9.57 20.25
CA GLU A 70 -11.61 -10.93 20.34
C GLU A 70 -12.32 -11.38 19.05
N ASN A 71 -12.52 -10.46 18.10
CA ASN A 71 -13.15 -10.78 16.82
C ASN A 71 -12.08 -11.10 15.76
N PRO A 72 -12.01 -12.34 15.24
CA PRO A 72 -11.03 -12.72 14.22
C PRO A 72 -11.09 -11.84 12.96
N LYS A 73 -12.25 -11.31 12.60
CA LYS A 73 -12.42 -10.45 11.42
C LYS A 73 -11.62 -9.15 11.52
N ASN A 74 -11.29 -8.69 12.73
CA ASN A 74 -10.52 -7.47 12.94
C ASN A 74 -9.00 -7.66 12.70
N TYR A 75 -8.58 -8.89 12.39
CA TYR A 75 -7.21 -9.23 11.99
C TYR A 75 -7.07 -9.48 10.48
N ILE A 76 -8.13 -9.24 9.72
CA ILE A 76 -8.18 -9.44 8.28
C ILE A 76 -8.47 -8.10 7.63
N SER A 77 -7.60 -7.65 6.73
CA SER A 77 -7.75 -6.39 6.00
C SER A 77 -9.03 -6.34 5.17
N GLY A 78 -9.43 -7.47 4.56
CA GLY A 78 -10.69 -7.58 3.82
C GLY A 78 -10.87 -6.50 2.78
N ASP A 79 -12.02 -5.80 2.84
CA ASP A 79 -12.32 -4.69 1.93
C ASP A 79 -11.57 -3.40 2.30
N ALA A 80 -10.90 -3.36 3.47
CA ALA A 80 -10.25 -2.17 4.02
C ALA A 80 -11.18 -0.95 3.98
N VAL A 81 -10.79 0.14 3.31
CA VAL A 81 -11.65 1.30 3.04
C VAL A 81 -12.13 1.35 1.58
N ASP A 82 -11.90 0.27 0.85
CA ASP A 82 -12.28 0.11 -0.57
C ASP A 82 -11.70 1.21 -1.49
N HIS A 83 -10.48 1.65 -1.17
CA HIS A 83 -9.81 2.70 -1.94
C HIS A 83 -9.63 2.31 -3.42
N TYR A 84 -9.49 1.01 -3.70
CA TYR A 84 -9.38 0.51 -5.07
C TYR A 84 -10.51 1.00 -5.98
N ASN A 85 -11.76 0.99 -5.47
CA ASN A 85 -12.93 1.47 -6.20
C ASN A 85 -13.22 2.96 -5.94
N ARG A 86 -12.80 3.50 -4.78
CA ARG A 86 -13.18 4.82 -4.29
C ARG A 86 -12.07 5.86 -4.35
N TYR A 87 -10.94 5.57 -5.03
CA TYR A 87 -9.80 6.47 -5.09
C TYR A 87 -10.14 7.90 -5.54
N SER A 88 -11.12 8.06 -6.44
CA SER A 88 -11.57 9.39 -6.90
C SER A 88 -12.20 10.20 -5.77
N GLU A 89 -13.02 9.58 -4.90
CA GLU A 89 -13.63 10.21 -3.73
C GLU A 89 -12.55 10.59 -2.71
N ASP A 90 -11.63 9.65 -2.42
CA ASP A 90 -10.57 9.85 -1.44
C ASP A 90 -9.60 10.96 -1.86
N PHE A 91 -9.26 11.03 -3.15
CA PHE A 91 -8.43 12.13 -3.68
C PHE A 91 -9.16 13.46 -3.70
N LYS A 92 -10.50 13.45 -3.85
CA LYS A 92 -11.29 14.67 -3.67
C LYS A 92 -11.18 15.18 -2.24
N LEU A 93 -11.30 14.31 -1.23
CA LEU A 93 -11.11 14.69 0.18
C LEU A 93 -9.71 15.27 0.42
N ALA A 94 -8.66 14.65 -0.13
CA ALA A 94 -7.31 15.18 -0.04
C ALA A 94 -7.17 16.58 -0.67
N GLN A 95 -7.79 16.78 -1.84
CA GLN A 95 -7.83 18.09 -2.51
C GLN A 95 -8.56 19.14 -1.68
N ASP A 96 -9.73 18.80 -1.12
CA ASP A 96 -10.54 19.69 -0.29
C ASP A 96 -9.80 20.11 1.00
N LEU A 97 -8.92 19.26 1.52
CA LEU A 97 -8.01 19.55 2.65
C LEU A 97 -6.78 20.40 2.24
N GLY A 98 -6.69 20.81 0.99
CA GLY A 98 -5.61 21.67 0.49
C GLY A 98 -4.30 20.93 0.22
N HIS A 99 -4.32 19.60 0.10
CA HIS A 99 -3.14 18.84 -0.31
C HIS A 99 -2.73 19.20 -1.75
N ASN A 100 -1.45 19.01 -2.07
CA ASN A 100 -0.89 19.18 -3.41
C ASN A 100 -0.02 17.99 -3.84
N ALA A 101 0.04 16.95 -3.02
CA ALA A 101 0.71 15.68 -3.30
C ALA A 101 0.00 14.55 -2.58
N HIS A 102 0.15 13.33 -3.11
CA HIS A 102 -0.30 12.11 -2.44
C HIS A 102 0.71 10.99 -2.71
N ARG A 103 1.19 10.35 -1.63
CA ARG A 103 2.00 9.14 -1.74
C ARG A 103 1.11 7.91 -1.64
N PHE A 104 1.29 6.96 -2.55
CA PHE A 104 0.60 5.67 -2.54
C PHE A 104 1.56 4.57 -2.99
N SER A 105 1.22 3.31 -2.78
CA SER A 105 1.99 2.19 -3.32
C SER A 105 1.25 1.50 -4.46
N ILE A 106 2.02 0.99 -5.41
CA ILE A 106 1.53 0.10 -6.47
C ILE A 106 1.67 -1.32 -5.94
N GLU A 107 0.57 -2.07 -5.91
CA GLU A 107 0.56 -3.43 -5.38
C GLU A 107 1.13 -4.41 -6.42
N TRP A 108 2.33 -4.95 -6.14
CA TRP A 108 2.99 -5.88 -7.04
C TRP A 108 2.15 -7.13 -7.30
N SER A 109 1.47 -7.63 -6.27
CA SER A 109 0.62 -8.82 -6.39
C SER A 109 -0.58 -8.64 -7.33
N ARG A 110 -1.05 -7.40 -7.52
CA ARG A 110 -2.07 -7.08 -8.53
C ARG A 110 -1.49 -7.04 -9.93
N ILE A 111 -0.36 -6.35 -10.09
CA ILE A 111 0.30 -6.19 -11.40
C ILE A 111 0.81 -7.53 -11.94
N GLU A 112 1.35 -8.38 -11.06
CA GLU A 112 1.93 -9.68 -11.41
C GLU A 112 1.39 -10.77 -10.47
N PRO A 113 0.12 -11.19 -10.62
CA PRO A 113 -0.53 -12.17 -9.74
C PRO A 113 0.11 -13.56 -9.79
N LYS A 114 0.75 -13.89 -10.92
CA LYS A 114 1.57 -15.09 -11.08
C LYS A 114 2.89 -14.73 -11.73
N GLN A 115 3.93 -15.48 -11.43
CA GLN A 115 5.27 -15.23 -11.95
C GLN A 115 5.29 -15.11 -13.47
N GLY A 116 5.59 -13.92 -13.98
CA GLY A 116 5.68 -13.61 -15.42
C GLY A 116 4.36 -13.31 -16.11
N GLU A 117 3.23 -13.40 -15.41
CA GLU A 117 1.92 -13.04 -15.93
C GLU A 117 1.51 -11.65 -15.39
N PHE A 118 1.55 -10.64 -16.28
CA PHE A 118 1.17 -9.27 -15.93
C PHE A 118 -0.30 -9.02 -16.30
N ASP A 119 -1.08 -8.47 -15.35
CA ASP A 119 -2.47 -8.14 -15.58
C ASP A 119 -2.60 -6.72 -16.16
N SER A 120 -2.96 -6.64 -17.43
CA SER A 120 -3.15 -5.37 -18.13
C SER A 120 -4.29 -4.52 -17.57
N ARG A 121 -5.29 -5.11 -16.92
CA ARG A 121 -6.39 -4.38 -16.27
C ARG A 121 -5.89 -3.65 -15.04
N GLU A 122 -5.03 -4.29 -14.26
CA GLU A 122 -4.41 -3.68 -13.07
C GLU A 122 -3.41 -2.58 -13.46
N ILE A 123 -2.66 -2.79 -14.55
CA ILE A 123 -1.79 -1.75 -15.11
C ILE A 123 -2.62 -0.52 -15.51
N GLU A 124 -3.73 -0.70 -16.21
CA GLU A 124 -4.60 0.42 -16.59
C GLU A 124 -5.31 1.03 -15.38
N HIS A 125 -5.68 0.23 -14.36
CA HIS A 125 -6.25 0.73 -13.12
C HIS A 125 -5.30 1.76 -12.45
N TYR A 126 -4.04 1.40 -12.20
CA TYR A 126 -3.08 2.34 -11.60
C TYR A 126 -2.77 3.53 -12.51
N ARG A 127 -2.82 3.37 -13.83
CA ARG A 127 -2.76 4.50 -14.75
C ARG A 127 -3.92 5.48 -14.54
N ASN A 128 -5.13 4.97 -14.31
CA ASN A 128 -6.30 5.80 -14.03
C ASN A 128 -6.21 6.48 -12.65
N VAL A 129 -5.71 5.77 -11.63
CA VAL A 129 -5.39 6.36 -10.31
C VAL A 129 -4.43 7.54 -10.45
N LEU A 130 -3.37 7.39 -11.23
CA LEU A 130 -2.38 8.44 -11.49
C LEU A 130 -2.96 9.62 -12.26
N LYS A 131 -3.77 9.37 -13.30
CA LYS A 131 -4.47 10.41 -14.06
C LYS A 131 -5.41 11.21 -13.15
N GLU A 132 -6.12 10.53 -12.25
CA GLU A 132 -7.02 11.18 -11.30
C GLU A 132 -6.26 12.10 -10.33
N LEU A 133 -5.14 11.66 -9.75
CA LEU A 133 -4.27 12.48 -8.93
C LEU A 133 -3.84 13.76 -9.69
N LYS A 134 -3.33 13.60 -10.90
CA LYS A 134 -2.89 14.74 -11.75
C LYS A 134 -4.03 15.68 -12.08
N SER A 135 -5.23 15.19 -12.41
CA SER A 135 -6.41 16.00 -12.73
C SER A 135 -6.82 16.90 -11.57
N ARG A 136 -6.58 16.45 -10.32
CA ARG A 136 -6.87 17.19 -9.09
C ARG A 136 -5.72 18.11 -8.64
N GLY A 137 -4.61 18.14 -9.37
CA GLY A 137 -3.44 18.93 -8.99
C GLY A 137 -2.66 18.33 -7.80
N LEU A 138 -2.87 17.06 -7.52
CA LEU A 138 -2.11 16.28 -6.54
C LEU A 138 -0.91 15.64 -7.25
N GLU A 139 0.32 15.97 -6.81
CA GLU A 139 1.52 15.36 -7.36
C GLU A 139 1.65 13.92 -6.87
N PRO A 140 1.70 12.91 -7.77
CA PRO A 140 1.87 11.52 -7.38
C PRO A 140 3.28 11.25 -6.86
N VAL A 141 3.37 10.56 -5.72
CA VAL A 141 4.60 9.99 -5.18
C VAL A 141 4.39 8.48 -5.12
N ALA A 142 4.89 7.76 -6.12
CA ALA A 142 4.62 6.34 -6.28
C ALA A 142 5.66 5.49 -5.55
N THR A 143 5.20 4.65 -4.62
CA THR A 143 6.02 3.67 -3.92
C THR A 143 5.94 2.35 -4.65
N LEU A 144 7.10 1.81 -5.06
CA LEU A 144 7.19 0.57 -5.83
C LEU A 144 6.99 -0.67 -4.98
N TRP A 145 7.37 -0.60 -3.71
CA TRP A 145 7.19 -1.70 -2.77
C TRP A 145 6.89 -1.18 -1.36
N HIS A 146 5.81 -1.69 -0.77
CA HIS A 146 5.41 -1.35 0.58
C HIS A 146 5.13 -2.62 1.40
N PHE A 147 6.19 -3.44 1.58
CA PHE A 147 6.31 -4.66 2.38
C PHE A 147 5.63 -5.92 1.82
N THR A 148 4.50 -5.83 1.14
CA THR A 148 3.77 -6.97 0.62
C THR A 148 4.44 -7.57 -0.61
N LEU A 149 4.33 -8.90 -0.76
CA LEU A 149 4.84 -9.65 -1.90
C LEU A 149 3.72 -10.45 -2.56
N PRO A 150 3.75 -10.65 -3.87
CA PRO A 150 2.94 -11.69 -4.50
C PRO A 150 3.19 -13.04 -3.80
N VAL A 151 2.14 -13.84 -3.60
CA VAL A 151 2.24 -15.12 -2.88
C VAL A 151 3.32 -16.01 -3.49
N TRP A 152 3.40 -16.10 -4.82
CA TRP A 152 4.43 -16.87 -5.51
C TRP A 152 5.87 -16.39 -5.20
N ALA A 153 6.08 -15.07 -5.02
CA ALA A 153 7.38 -14.52 -4.67
C ALA A 153 7.73 -14.80 -3.21
N TYR A 154 6.75 -14.72 -2.31
CA TYR A 154 6.89 -15.12 -0.91
C TYR A 154 7.24 -16.60 -0.77
N GLU A 155 6.52 -17.50 -1.45
CA GLU A 155 6.78 -18.95 -1.46
C GLU A 155 8.17 -19.31 -1.97
N MET A 156 8.75 -18.48 -2.82
CA MET A 156 10.15 -18.62 -3.26
C MET A 156 11.18 -18.16 -2.22
N GLY A 157 10.76 -17.66 -1.06
CA GLY A 157 11.62 -17.15 0.02
C GLY A 157 11.77 -15.63 0.04
N GLY A 158 10.92 -14.89 -0.68
CA GLY A 158 10.93 -13.43 -0.70
C GLY A 158 12.30 -12.86 -1.10
N PHE A 159 12.65 -11.69 -0.60
CA PHE A 159 13.94 -11.05 -0.91
C PHE A 159 15.18 -11.75 -0.34
N SER A 160 15.02 -12.80 0.47
CA SER A 160 16.14 -13.69 0.83
C SER A 160 16.63 -14.53 -0.37
N ASN A 161 15.79 -14.65 -1.39
CA ASN A 161 16.14 -15.33 -2.64
C ASN A 161 16.50 -14.31 -3.72
N LYS A 162 17.74 -14.35 -4.20
CA LYS A 162 18.24 -13.44 -5.26
C LYS A 162 17.38 -13.45 -6.54
N LYS A 163 16.69 -14.55 -6.86
CA LYS A 163 15.80 -14.60 -8.02
C LYS A 163 14.60 -13.66 -7.85
N VAL A 164 14.06 -13.54 -6.65
CA VAL A 164 12.93 -12.64 -6.37
C VAL A 164 13.36 -11.18 -6.58
N ALA A 165 14.59 -10.81 -6.22
CA ALA A 165 15.12 -9.48 -6.53
C ALA A 165 15.13 -9.19 -8.04
N ASN A 166 15.51 -10.18 -8.89
CA ASN A 166 15.46 -10.02 -10.34
C ASN A 166 14.02 -9.89 -10.88
N TYR A 167 13.06 -10.60 -10.28
CA TYR A 167 11.65 -10.46 -10.64
C TYR A 167 11.10 -9.10 -10.21
N PHE A 168 11.52 -8.61 -9.05
CA PHE A 168 11.18 -7.26 -8.63
C PHE A 168 11.73 -6.20 -9.60
N LEU A 169 12.97 -6.33 -10.07
CA LEU A 169 13.53 -5.43 -11.08
C LEU A 169 12.71 -5.45 -12.38
N ARG A 170 12.20 -6.61 -12.79
CA ARG A 170 11.29 -6.71 -13.96
C ARG A 170 9.98 -5.97 -13.75
N PHE A 171 9.38 -6.12 -12.56
CA PHE A 171 8.19 -5.35 -12.17
C PHE A 171 8.49 -3.84 -12.18
N VAL A 172 9.61 -3.40 -11.57
CA VAL A 172 10.03 -1.99 -11.56
C VAL A 172 10.22 -1.45 -12.98
N ASP A 173 10.88 -2.20 -13.85
CA ASP A 173 11.09 -1.82 -15.26
C ASP A 173 9.75 -1.62 -15.99
N LEU A 174 8.79 -2.54 -15.79
CA LEU A 174 7.46 -2.43 -16.36
C LEU A 174 6.74 -1.17 -15.87
N VAL A 175 6.54 -1.03 -14.55
CA VAL A 175 5.72 0.06 -14.00
C VAL A 175 6.36 1.43 -14.21
N SER A 176 7.69 1.51 -14.16
CA SER A 176 8.39 2.77 -14.41
C SER A 176 8.25 3.24 -15.86
N LYS A 177 8.24 2.31 -16.83
CA LYS A 177 7.98 2.62 -18.24
C LYS A 177 6.53 2.99 -18.48
N GLU A 178 5.60 2.20 -17.91
CA GLU A 178 4.17 2.42 -18.10
C GLU A 178 3.71 3.78 -17.54
N TYR A 179 4.33 4.29 -16.46
CA TYR A 179 3.86 5.49 -15.78
C TYR A 179 4.85 6.66 -15.85
N ALA A 180 5.89 6.59 -16.69
CA ALA A 180 6.92 7.62 -16.83
C ALA A 180 6.37 9.02 -17.14
N ASP A 181 5.27 9.09 -17.86
CA ASP A 181 4.56 10.31 -18.24
C ASP A 181 3.76 10.94 -17.09
N LEU A 182 3.45 10.19 -16.04
CA LEU A 182 2.58 10.60 -14.94
C LEU A 182 3.31 10.78 -13.61
N VAL A 183 4.41 10.07 -13.38
CA VAL A 183 5.10 10.01 -12.09
C VAL A 183 6.47 10.70 -12.17
N THR A 184 6.67 11.70 -11.31
CA THR A 184 7.94 12.39 -11.14
C THR A 184 8.74 11.82 -9.96
N TYR A 185 8.06 11.37 -8.91
CA TYR A 185 8.68 10.92 -7.65
C TYR A 185 8.40 9.45 -7.40
N TRP A 186 9.49 8.67 -7.33
CA TRP A 186 9.47 7.24 -7.05
C TRP A 186 10.16 6.94 -5.73
N ILE A 187 9.61 5.97 -4.98
CA ILE A 187 10.14 5.45 -3.71
C ILE A 187 10.26 3.92 -3.79
#